data_027becf20c55003b8edc066c7e4d36d1
#
_entry.id   027becf20c55003b8edc066c7e4d36d1
#
_cell.length_a   1.000
_cell.length_b   1.000
_cell.length_c   1.000
_cell.angle_alpha   90.00
_cell.angle_beta   90.00
_cell.angle_gamma   90.00
#
_symmetry.space_group_name_H-M   'P 1'
#
loop_
_entity.id
_entity.type
_entity.pdbx_description
1 polymer ?
#
loop_
_entity_poly.entity_id
_entity_poly.type
_entity_poly.pdbx_seq_one_letter_code
_entity_poly.pdbx_strand_id
1 'polypeptide(L)'
;MNIALDIGHANNTGSRGNGLEEHATAKTIADHLAPMLRAQGHAVTVIDFPRMDNDDDLAATVKAINTGGFDISISLHCDSSDSATACGAHVCHHRNYHSDGSYTDSARGKALAKAIAGPLCKLMPGRADHVQARPDRSCKPNKTSLYVLRKTVPPAVLVECGFLTNPGDASVMHDTPGAIARAIAQGVDAFNLNQ
;
A
#
# COMPACT_ATOMS: atom_id res chain seq x y z
N MET A 1 -6.62 13.63 -10.37
CA MET A 1 -6.02 13.76 -9.03
C MET A 1 -4.51 13.85 -9.15
N ASN A 2 -3.88 14.45 -8.13
CA ASN A 2 -2.44 14.44 -7.93
C ASN A 2 -2.09 13.31 -6.94
N ILE A 3 -1.34 12.30 -7.36
CA ILE A 3 -1.14 11.04 -6.64
C ILE A 3 0.33 10.88 -6.25
N ALA A 4 0.60 10.67 -4.95
CA ALA A 4 1.88 10.16 -4.48
C ALA A 4 1.86 8.63 -4.57
N LEU A 5 2.77 8.05 -5.33
CA LEU A 5 2.99 6.61 -5.41
C LEU A 5 4.32 6.27 -4.76
N ASP A 6 4.26 5.78 -3.54
CA ASP A 6 5.42 5.45 -2.72
C ASP A 6 5.79 3.98 -2.88
N ILE A 7 7.08 3.69 -2.96
CA ILE A 7 7.63 2.33 -3.02
C ILE A 7 8.20 2.00 -1.64
N GLY A 8 7.57 1.04 -0.97
CA GLY A 8 7.99 0.63 0.36
C GLY A 8 9.38 0.02 0.42
N HIS A 9 10.02 0.17 1.54
CA HIS A 9 11.34 -0.36 1.89
C HIS A 9 12.48 0.06 0.96
N ALA A 10 13.38 0.87 1.49
CA ALA A 10 14.64 1.19 0.85
C ALA A 10 15.73 0.18 1.22
N ASN A 11 16.81 0.14 0.45
CA ASN A 11 18.06 -0.53 0.77
C ASN A 11 17.91 -2.00 1.21
N ASN A 12 16.99 -2.74 0.61
CA ASN A 12 16.72 -4.16 0.89
C ASN A 12 16.32 -4.47 2.35
N THR A 13 15.67 -3.54 3.03
CA THR A 13 15.20 -3.72 4.42
C THR A 13 13.86 -4.45 4.51
N GLY A 14 13.17 -4.67 3.40
CA GLY A 14 11.88 -5.34 3.33
C GLY A 14 11.92 -6.86 3.38
N SER A 15 10.78 -7.45 3.22
CA SER A 15 10.57 -8.91 3.21
C SER A 15 11.21 -9.58 2.00
N ARG A 16 11.46 -10.89 2.11
CA ARG A 16 12.00 -11.72 1.03
C ARG A 16 11.32 -13.09 1.01
N GLY A 17 11.16 -13.65 -0.18
CA GLY A 17 10.62 -15.00 -0.35
C GLY A 17 10.57 -15.41 -1.81
N ASN A 18 10.69 -16.69 -2.09
CA ASN A 18 10.62 -17.27 -3.43
C ASN A 18 11.49 -16.56 -4.50
N GLY A 19 12.68 -16.09 -4.09
CA GLY A 19 13.59 -15.36 -4.98
C GLY A 19 13.25 -13.89 -5.22
N LEU A 20 12.19 -13.37 -4.60
CA LEU A 20 11.76 -11.98 -4.68
C LEU A 20 12.20 -11.18 -3.45
N GLU A 21 12.38 -9.87 -3.66
CA GLU A 21 12.63 -8.86 -2.64
C GLU A 21 11.53 -7.80 -2.69
N GLU A 22 11.08 -7.34 -1.54
CA GLU A 22 9.90 -6.47 -1.43
C GLU A 22 10.04 -5.17 -2.22
N HIS A 23 11.10 -4.38 -2.00
CA HIS A 23 11.30 -3.12 -2.71
C HIS A 23 11.36 -3.31 -4.23
N ALA A 24 12.13 -4.30 -4.71
CA ALA A 24 12.26 -4.57 -6.14
C ALA A 24 10.92 -4.99 -6.77
N THR A 25 10.12 -5.80 -6.04
CA THR A 25 8.80 -6.25 -6.49
C THR A 25 7.80 -5.09 -6.50
N ALA A 26 7.73 -4.30 -5.43
CA ALA A 26 6.89 -3.11 -5.35
C ALA A 26 7.25 -2.09 -6.44
N LYS A 27 8.55 -1.89 -6.69
CA LYS A 27 9.03 -1.03 -7.77
C LYS A 27 8.58 -1.53 -9.14
N THR A 28 8.68 -2.81 -9.42
CA THR A 28 8.21 -3.39 -10.70
C THR A 28 6.71 -3.15 -10.90
N ILE A 29 5.91 -3.32 -9.84
CA ILE A 29 4.47 -3.02 -9.89
C ILE A 29 4.23 -1.51 -10.11
N ALA A 30 4.99 -0.63 -9.44
CA ALA A 30 4.89 0.82 -9.61
C ALA A 30 5.25 1.26 -11.04
N ASP A 31 6.25 0.65 -11.66
CA ASP A 31 6.68 0.94 -13.05
C ASP A 31 5.56 0.63 -14.06
N HIS A 32 4.68 -0.33 -13.77
CA HIS A 32 3.46 -0.59 -14.54
C HIS A 32 2.29 0.33 -14.13
N LEU A 33 2.13 0.62 -12.84
CA LEU A 33 0.98 1.36 -12.31
C LEU A 33 1.04 2.84 -12.69
N ALA A 34 2.19 3.49 -12.54
CA ALA A 34 2.31 4.92 -12.77
C ALA A 34 1.88 5.35 -14.19
N PRO A 35 2.30 4.69 -15.28
CA PRO A 35 1.82 5.03 -16.62
C PRO A 35 0.31 4.76 -16.80
N MET A 36 -0.26 3.73 -16.17
CA MET A 36 -1.69 3.47 -16.23
C MET A 36 -2.50 4.59 -15.58
N LEU A 37 -2.11 5.03 -14.39
CA LEU A 37 -2.75 6.15 -13.70
C LEU A 37 -2.62 7.46 -14.48
N ARG A 38 -1.47 7.72 -15.10
CA ARG A 38 -1.27 8.89 -15.98
C ARG A 38 -2.18 8.84 -17.21
N ALA A 39 -2.36 7.66 -17.81
CA ALA A 39 -3.28 7.45 -18.94
C ALA A 39 -4.76 7.68 -18.54
N GLN A 40 -5.10 7.51 -17.26
CA GLN A 40 -6.40 7.84 -16.68
C GLN A 40 -6.56 9.35 -16.33
N GLY A 41 -5.57 10.19 -16.67
CA GLY A 41 -5.64 11.64 -16.45
C GLY A 41 -5.18 12.08 -15.05
N HIS A 42 -4.47 11.23 -14.32
CA HIS A 42 -3.88 11.61 -13.03
C HIS A 42 -2.45 12.15 -13.21
N ALA A 43 -2.06 13.14 -12.37
CA ALA A 43 -0.67 13.48 -12.16
C ALA A 43 -0.07 12.51 -11.13
N VAL A 44 1.02 11.82 -11.47
CA VAL A 44 1.60 10.79 -10.60
C VAL A 44 3.08 11.10 -10.36
N THR A 45 3.44 11.26 -9.09
CA THR A 45 4.82 11.33 -8.64
C THR A 45 5.18 10.03 -7.94
N VAL A 46 6.18 9.33 -8.46
CA VAL A 46 6.78 8.16 -7.79
C VAL A 46 7.77 8.67 -6.76
N ILE A 47 7.62 8.20 -5.53
CA ILE A 47 8.50 8.51 -4.39
C ILE A 47 9.29 7.23 -4.08
N ASP A 48 10.61 7.32 -4.16
CA ASP A 48 11.51 6.20 -3.97
C ASP A 48 12.87 6.72 -3.50
N PHE A 49 13.33 6.27 -2.34
CA PHE A 49 14.63 6.64 -1.77
C PHE A 49 15.52 5.40 -1.55
N PRO A 50 15.87 4.65 -2.60
CA PRO A 50 16.39 3.28 -2.51
C PRO A 50 17.76 3.15 -1.83
N ARG A 51 18.43 4.27 -1.51
CA ARG A 51 19.76 4.30 -0.86
C ARG A 51 19.73 4.74 0.60
N MET A 52 18.57 5.12 1.11
CA MET A 52 18.39 5.52 2.51
C MET A 52 18.25 4.29 3.40
N ASP A 53 18.60 4.42 4.67
CA ASP A 53 18.15 3.42 5.64
C ASP A 53 16.64 3.54 5.90
N ASN A 54 16.07 2.55 6.57
CA ASN A 54 14.62 2.45 6.69
C ASN A 54 13.97 3.65 7.41
N ASP A 55 14.60 4.21 8.42
CA ASP A 55 14.02 5.32 9.19
C ASP A 55 14.14 6.64 8.43
N ASP A 56 15.25 6.85 7.74
CA ASP A 56 15.48 8.02 6.88
C ASP A 56 14.57 7.98 5.65
N ASP A 57 14.39 6.81 5.03
CA ASP A 57 13.45 6.60 3.94
C ASP A 57 12.01 6.94 4.34
N LEU A 58 11.52 6.39 5.45
CA LEU A 58 10.18 6.69 5.97
C LEU A 58 9.99 8.18 6.26
N ALA A 59 11.01 8.85 6.84
CA ALA A 59 10.94 10.28 7.13
C ALA A 59 10.94 11.12 5.85
N ALA A 60 11.79 10.78 4.88
CA ALA A 60 11.87 11.47 3.59
C ALA A 60 10.59 11.29 2.77
N THR A 61 10.04 10.07 2.72
CA THR A 61 8.77 9.74 2.07
C THR A 61 7.62 10.57 2.65
N VAL A 62 7.44 10.56 3.96
CA VAL A 62 6.38 11.35 4.62
C VAL A 62 6.55 12.84 4.35
N LYS A 63 7.79 13.36 4.40
CA LYS A 63 8.07 14.76 4.08
C LYS A 63 7.70 15.09 2.64
N ALA A 64 8.11 14.27 1.67
CA ALA A 64 7.80 14.47 0.25
C ALA A 64 6.28 14.44 0.01
N ILE A 65 5.55 13.48 0.60
CA ILE A 65 4.10 13.40 0.48
C ILE A 65 3.43 14.64 1.07
N ASN A 66 3.84 15.09 2.26
CA ASN A 66 3.18 16.21 2.94
C ASN A 66 3.45 17.57 2.31
N THR A 67 4.54 17.71 1.55
CA THR A 67 4.91 18.97 0.87
C THR A 67 4.56 18.99 -0.62
N GLY A 68 4.19 17.84 -1.21
CA GLY A 68 3.97 17.71 -2.64
C GLY A 68 2.57 18.09 -3.14
N GLY A 69 1.63 18.43 -2.25
CA GLY A 69 0.27 18.87 -2.64
C GLY A 69 -0.56 17.75 -3.28
N PHE A 70 -0.45 16.52 -2.77
CA PHE A 70 -1.15 15.35 -3.29
C PHE A 70 -2.58 15.24 -2.76
N ASP A 71 -3.49 14.74 -3.61
CA ASP A 71 -4.88 14.43 -3.25
C ASP A 71 -5.01 13.12 -2.49
N ILE A 72 -4.14 12.15 -2.82
CA ILE A 72 -4.03 10.83 -2.19
C ILE A 72 -2.58 10.33 -2.19
N SER A 73 -2.29 9.38 -1.31
CA SER A 73 -1.03 8.65 -1.26
C SER A 73 -1.27 7.14 -1.27
N ILE A 74 -0.51 6.42 -2.09
CA ILE A 74 -0.54 4.96 -2.21
C ILE A 74 0.88 4.46 -1.97
N SER A 75 1.09 3.68 -0.90
CA SER A 75 2.36 3.03 -0.60
C SER A 75 2.27 1.56 -1.01
N LEU A 76 3.19 1.08 -1.85
CA LEU A 76 3.22 -0.29 -2.35
C LEU A 76 4.18 -1.14 -1.53
N HIS A 77 3.67 -2.26 -1.06
CA HIS A 77 4.36 -3.24 -0.22
C HIS A 77 4.03 -4.66 -0.65
N CYS A 78 4.79 -5.62 -0.11
CA CYS A 78 4.54 -7.06 -0.24
C CYS A 78 4.75 -7.72 1.12
N ASP A 79 3.74 -8.45 1.58
CA ASP A 79 3.72 -9.09 2.90
C ASP A 79 4.62 -10.34 2.96
N SER A 80 4.88 -10.79 4.16
CA SER A 80 5.55 -12.06 4.44
C SER A 80 4.97 -12.74 5.68
N SER A 81 5.10 -14.05 5.77
CA SER A 81 4.64 -14.82 6.94
C SER A 81 5.46 -16.10 7.09
N ASP A 82 5.63 -16.54 8.34
CA ASP A 82 6.16 -17.87 8.65
C ASP A 82 5.14 -18.97 8.33
N SER A 83 3.87 -18.64 8.14
CA SER A 83 2.84 -19.58 7.73
C SER A 83 2.87 -19.81 6.22
N ALA A 84 3.12 -21.02 5.79
CA ALA A 84 3.11 -21.41 4.38
C ALA A 84 1.74 -21.25 3.69
N THR A 85 0.67 -21.08 4.47
CA THR A 85 -0.70 -20.92 3.95
C THR A 85 -1.15 -19.46 3.89
N ALA A 86 -0.37 -18.52 4.43
CA ALA A 86 -0.67 -17.10 4.32
C ALA A 86 -0.55 -16.66 2.86
N CYS A 87 -1.61 -16.07 2.31
CA CYS A 87 -1.65 -15.62 0.93
C CYS A 87 -2.69 -14.50 0.72
N GLY A 88 -2.65 -13.88 -0.44
CA GLY A 88 -3.60 -12.88 -0.89
C GLY A 88 -3.29 -11.44 -0.50
N ALA A 89 -3.80 -10.52 -1.30
CA ALA A 89 -3.59 -9.08 -1.10
C ALA A 89 -4.54 -8.50 -0.03
N HIS A 90 -4.14 -7.36 0.51
CA HIS A 90 -5.01 -6.53 1.36
C HIS A 90 -4.56 -5.06 1.32
N VAL A 91 -5.44 -4.17 1.77
CA VAL A 91 -5.16 -2.73 1.76
C VAL A 91 -5.41 -2.14 3.14
N CYS A 92 -4.40 -1.46 3.68
CA CYS A 92 -4.43 -0.84 4.99
C CYS A 92 -4.80 0.65 4.90
N HIS A 93 -5.58 1.14 5.87
CA HIS A 93 -5.84 2.56 6.08
C HIS A 93 -5.58 2.97 7.54
N HIS A 94 -5.41 4.27 7.78
CA HIS A 94 -5.15 4.78 9.12
C HIS A 94 -6.39 4.75 10.02
N ARG A 95 -6.18 4.39 11.30
CA ARG A 95 -7.13 4.49 12.40
C ARG A 95 -6.47 5.15 13.61
N ASN A 96 -7.14 6.12 14.20
CA ASN A 96 -6.77 6.70 15.48
C ASN A 96 -7.59 6.06 16.60
N TYR A 97 -6.94 5.60 17.67
CA TYR A 97 -7.58 5.25 18.93
C TYR A 97 -7.50 6.42 19.89
N HIS A 98 -8.59 6.68 20.59
CA HIS A 98 -8.73 7.71 21.60
C HIS A 98 -8.57 7.13 23.01
N SER A 99 -8.29 7.98 24.00
CA SER A 99 -8.07 7.58 25.38
C SER A 99 -9.32 6.96 26.06
N ASP A 100 -10.50 7.25 25.55
CA ASP A 100 -11.79 6.69 25.99
C ASP A 100 -12.09 5.31 25.39
N GLY A 101 -11.17 4.75 24.58
CA GLY A 101 -11.35 3.46 23.90
C GLY A 101 -12.12 3.55 22.58
N SER A 102 -12.63 4.73 22.20
CA SER A 102 -13.21 4.94 20.88
C SER A 102 -12.14 5.03 19.79
N TYR A 103 -12.56 5.04 18.52
CA TYR A 103 -11.63 5.21 17.39
C TYR A 103 -12.25 6.03 16.26
N THR A 104 -11.38 6.64 15.45
CA THR A 104 -11.76 7.35 14.23
C THR A 104 -10.96 6.82 13.05
N ASP A 105 -11.63 6.31 12.03
CA ASP A 105 -11.00 5.91 10.77
C ASP A 105 -10.76 7.14 9.89
N SER A 106 -9.67 7.14 9.13
CA SER A 106 -9.51 8.04 7.97
C SER A 106 -10.61 7.71 6.96
N ALA A 107 -11.66 8.53 6.89
CA ALA A 107 -12.83 8.22 6.05
C ALA A 107 -12.47 8.06 4.57
N ARG A 108 -11.71 9.02 4.00
CA ARG A 108 -11.26 8.96 2.60
C ARG A 108 -10.20 7.86 2.39
N GLY A 109 -9.27 7.65 3.34
CA GLY A 109 -8.31 6.54 3.29
C GLY A 109 -9.01 5.18 3.27
N LYS A 110 -10.05 5.01 4.10
CA LYS A 110 -10.87 3.78 4.13
C LYS A 110 -11.67 3.58 2.83
N ALA A 111 -12.20 4.65 2.25
CA ALA A 111 -12.91 4.58 0.97
C ALA A 111 -11.96 4.18 -0.18
N LEU A 112 -10.76 4.78 -0.22
CA LEU A 112 -9.71 4.42 -1.18
C LEU A 112 -9.27 2.96 -1.01
N ALA A 113 -9.05 2.52 0.25
CA ALA A 113 -8.68 1.14 0.54
C ALA A 113 -9.73 0.14 0.04
N LYS A 114 -11.02 0.42 0.26
CA LYS A 114 -12.11 -0.42 -0.25
C LYS A 114 -12.15 -0.48 -1.77
N ALA A 115 -11.96 0.66 -2.43
CA ALA A 115 -11.99 0.75 -3.89
C ALA A 115 -10.84 -0.06 -4.52
N ILE A 116 -9.63 0.03 -3.98
CA ILE A 116 -8.47 -0.74 -4.45
C ILE A 116 -8.60 -2.22 -4.11
N ALA A 117 -9.03 -2.56 -2.89
CA ALA A 117 -9.16 -3.95 -2.46
C ALA A 117 -10.15 -4.76 -3.31
N GLY A 118 -11.20 -4.13 -3.83
CA GLY A 118 -12.21 -4.80 -4.62
C GLY A 118 -11.65 -5.58 -5.82
N PRO A 119 -11.00 -4.95 -6.79
CA PRO A 119 -10.37 -5.64 -7.92
C PRO A 119 -9.09 -6.39 -7.55
N LEU A 120 -8.26 -5.84 -6.65
CA LEU A 120 -6.97 -6.43 -6.28
C LEU A 120 -7.14 -7.79 -5.58
N CYS A 121 -8.01 -7.89 -4.58
CA CYS A 121 -8.21 -9.13 -3.83
C CYS A 121 -9.01 -10.20 -4.61
N LYS A 122 -9.62 -9.85 -5.74
CA LYS A 122 -10.13 -10.83 -6.70
C LYS A 122 -9.01 -11.48 -7.50
N LEU A 123 -7.99 -10.70 -7.85
CA LEU A 123 -6.80 -11.18 -8.55
C LEU A 123 -5.89 -11.97 -7.60
N MET A 124 -5.70 -11.46 -6.38
CA MET A 124 -4.83 -11.99 -5.33
C MET A 124 -5.67 -12.48 -4.14
N PRO A 125 -6.43 -13.60 -4.26
CA PRO A 125 -7.32 -14.08 -3.22
C PRO A 125 -6.54 -14.76 -2.08
N GLY A 126 -7.17 -14.93 -0.93
CA GLY A 126 -6.62 -15.72 0.17
C GLY A 126 -6.93 -15.15 1.56
N ARG A 127 -7.06 -13.84 1.71
CA ARG A 127 -7.46 -13.22 2.98
C ARG A 127 -8.97 -12.96 3.00
N ALA A 128 -9.58 -13.14 4.17
CA ALA A 128 -10.97 -12.74 4.39
C ALA A 128 -11.09 -11.23 4.71
N ASP A 129 -10.04 -10.64 5.30
CA ASP A 129 -10.00 -9.22 5.70
C ASP A 129 -9.20 -8.42 4.67
N HIS A 130 -9.87 -8.01 3.61
CA HIS A 130 -9.29 -7.29 2.47
C HIS A 130 -8.96 -5.83 2.79
N VAL A 131 -9.63 -5.21 3.77
CA VAL A 131 -9.44 -3.81 4.16
C VAL A 131 -9.15 -3.76 5.65
N GLN A 132 -7.93 -3.40 5.99
CA GLN A 132 -7.46 -3.41 7.36
C GLN A 132 -7.27 -2.01 7.92
N ALA A 133 -7.84 -1.75 9.09
CA ALA A 133 -7.54 -0.55 9.84
C ALA A 133 -6.20 -0.73 10.59
N ARG A 134 -5.33 0.27 10.54
CA ARG A 134 -4.06 0.27 11.28
C ARG A 134 -4.00 1.48 12.22
N PRO A 135 -3.77 1.27 13.52
CA PRO A 135 -3.63 -0.02 14.21
C PRO A 135 -4.92 -0.85 14.18
N ASP A 136 -4.80 -2.16 14.29
CA ASP A 136 -5.94 -3.06 14.37
C ASP A 136 -6.56 -3.10 15.80
N ARG A 137 -7.65 -3.86 15.98
CA ARG A 137 -8.35 -3.96 17.27
C ARG A 137 -7.50 -4.56 18.40
N SER A 138 -6.43 -5.30 18.08
CA SER A 138 -5.52 -5.89 19.06
C SER A 138 -4.54 -4.87 19.63
N CYS A 139 -4.39 -3.73 18.96
CA CYS A 139 -3.52 -2.66 19.40
C CYS A 139 -4.17 -1.83 20.50
N LYS A 140 -3.48 -1.72 21.64
CA LYS A 140 -3.84 -0.78 22.70
C LYS A 140 -3.60 0.66 22.23
N PRO A 141 -4.25 1.69 22.86
CA PRO A 141 -4.20 3.09 22.41
C PRO A 141 -2.81 3.68 22.12
N ASN A 142 -1.76 3.09 22.66
CA ASN A 142 -0.39 3.60 22.49
C ASN A 142 0.49 2.80 21.50
N LYS A 143 -0.08 1.84 20.77
CA LYS A 143 0.68 1.16 19.72
C LYS A 143 0.64 1.97 18.41
N THR A 144 1.81 2.12 17.82
CA THR A 144 2.00 2.89 16.59
C THR A 144 1.36 2.17 15.40
N SER A 145 0.52 2.89 14.66
CA SER A 145 0.12 2.53 13.31
C SER A 145 1.33 2.57 12.37
N LEU A 146 1.18 2.02 11.18
CA LEU A 146 2.17 2.15 10.10
C LEU A 146 2.54 3.63 9.92
N TYR A 147 3.84 3.91 9.91
CA TYR A 147 4.36 5.28 9.98
C TYR A 147 3.85 6.15 8.83
N VAL A 148 3.90 5.64 7.60
CA VAL A 148 3.42 6.33 6.41
C VAL A 148 1.93 6.68 6.51
N LEU A 149 1.08 5.78 7.02
CA LEU A 149 -0.35 6.03 7.17
C LEU A 149 -0.66 7.05 8.27
N ARG A 150 0.14 7.05 9.34
CA ARG A 150 -0.09 7.91 10.50
C ARG A 150 0.41 9.32 10.33
N LYS A 151 1.46 9.51 9.52
CA LYS A 151 2.19 10.78 9.41
C LYS A 151 1.90 11.56 8.14
N THR A 152 1.26 10.95 7.16
CA THR A 152 0.86 11.65 5.94
C THR A 152 -0.44 12.45 6.15
N VAL A 153 -0.49 13.62 5.54
CA VAL A 153 -1.64 14.54 5.59
C VAL A 153 -2.73 14.15 4.60
N PRO A 154 -2.42 13.84 3.31
CA PRO A 154 -3.44 13.39 2.38
C PRO A 154 -3.98 12.01 2.78
N PRO A 155 -5.20 11.66 2.35
CA PRO A 155 -5.74 10.31 2.48
C PRO A 155 -4.74 9.27 1.95
N ALA A 156 -4.31 8.35 2.82
CA ALA A 156 -3.24 7.41 2.52
C ALA A 156 -3.72 5.97 2.68
N VAL A 157 -3.20 5.10 1.81
CA VAL A 157 -3.32 3.65 1.91
C VAL A 157 -1.95 2.99 1.75
N LEU A 158 -1.81 1.82 2.39
CA LEU A 158 -0.69 0.91 2.16
C LEU A 158 -1.26 -0.38 1.56
N VAL A 159 -0.75 -0.75 0.41
CA VAL A 159 -1.22 -1.90 -0.38
C VAL A 159 -0.22 -3.03 -0.23
N GLU A 160 -0.63 -4.11 0.41
CA GLU A 160 0.10 -5.37 0.42
C GLU A 160 -0.34 -6.18 -0.81
N CYS A 161 0.54 -6.25 -1.80
CA CYS A 161 0.21 -6.83 -3.11
C CYS A 161 0.08 -8.36 -3.10
N GLY A 162 0.53 -9.01 -2.05
CA GLY A 162 0.54 -10.46 -1.82
C GLY A 162 1.68 -10.86 -0.91
N PHE A 163 1.81 -12.14 -0.59
CA PHE A 163 2.87 -12.67 0.27
C PHE A 163 4.05 -13.17 -0.56
N LEU A 164 5.24 -12.57 -0.38
CA LEU A 164 6.48 -13.04 -1.02
C LEU A 164 6.83 -14.48 -0.60
N THR A 165 6.46 -14.86 0.60
CA THR A 165 6.69 -16.21 1.15
C THR A 165 5.71 -17.26 0.65
N ASN A 166 4.62 -16.87 -0.03
CA ASN A 166 3.67 -17.78 -0.65
C ASN A 166 4.04 -18.01 -2.13
N PRO A 167 4.30 -19.25 -2.58
CA PRO A 167 4.70 -19.52 -3.96
C PRO A 167 3.68 -19.08 -5.02
N GLY A 168 2.37 -19.18 -4.72
CA GLY A 168 1.31 -18.77 -5.64
C GLY A 168 1.29 -17.23 -5.82
N ASP A 169 1.32 -16.49 -4.72
CA ASP A 169 1.37 -15.02 -4.76
C ASP A 169 2.66 -14.53 -5.42
N ALA A 170 3.80 -15.13 -5.06
CA ALA A 170 5.10 -14.80 -5.63
C ALA A 170 5.13 -15.00 -7.16
N SER A 171 4.55 -16.09 -7.67
CA SER A 171 4.43 -16.33 -9.11
C SER A 171 3.61 -15.24 -9.79
N VAL A 172 2.45 -14.84 -9.24
CA VAL A 172 1.65 -13.74 -9.82
C VAL A 172 2.42 -12.41 -9.79
N MET A 173 3.09 -12.09 -8.69
CA MET A 173 3.89 -10.87 -8.57
C MET A 173 5.07 -10.84 -9.55
N HIS A 174 5.71 -11.98 -9.80
CA HIS A 174 6.82 -12.12 -10.74
C HIS A 174 6.35 -12.11 -12.20
N ASP A 175 5.37 -12.97 -12.53
CA ASP A 175 5.01 -13.26 -13.92
C ASP A 175 4.03 -12.24 -14.50
N THR A 176 3.19 -11.62 -13.66
CA THR A 176 2.12 -10.72 -14.10
C THR A 176 1.99 -9.43 -13.25
N PRO A 177 3.09 -8.71 -12.95
CA PRO A 177 3.02 -7.48 -12.13
C PRO A 177 2.10 -6.41 -12.73
N GLY A 178 1.99 -6.37 -14.06
CA GLY A 178 1.07 -5.49 -14.77
C GLY A 178 -0.41 -5.80 -14.52
N ALA A 179 -0.78 -7.04 -14.16
CA ALA A 179 -2.14 -7.38 -13.77
C ALA A 179 -2.48 -6.80 -12.38
N ILE A 180 -1.54 -6.88 -11.44
CA ILE A 180 -1.66 -6.25 -10.11
C ILE A 180 -1.81 -4.73 -10.26
N ALA A 181 -0.92 -4.10 -11.04
CA ALA A 181 -0.98 -2.67 -11.33
C ALA A 181 -2.34 -2.26 -11.92
N ARG A 182 -2.87 -3.03 -12.88
CA ARG A 182 -4.18 -2.79 -13.48
C ARG A 182 -5.31 -2.87 -12.47
N ALA A 183 -5.28 -3.85 -11.58
CA ALA A 183 -6.28 -3.99 -10.53
C ALA A 183 -6.26 -2.79 -9.55
N ILE A 184 -5.07 -2.31 -9.17
CA ILE A 184 -4.92 -1.11 -8.34
C ILE A 184 -5.46 0.12 -9.10
N ALA A 185 -5.08 0.30 -10.38
CA ALA A 185 -5.54 1.44 -11.20
C ALA A 185 -7.07 1.47 -11.36
N GLN A 186 -7.72 0.31 -11.54
CA GLN A 186 -9.19 0.19 -11.55
C GLN A 186 -9.82 0.66 -10.24
N GLY A 187 -9.20 0.32 -9.11
CA GLY A 187 -9.66 0.78 -7.80
C GLY A 187 -9.53 2.29 -7.61
N VAL A 188 -8.42 2.87 -8.08
CA VAL A 188 -8.20 4.33 -8.02
C VAL A 188 -9.22 5.07 -8.90
N ASP A 189 -9.50 4.56 -10.10
CA ASP A 189 -10.50 5.14 -11.00
C ASP A 189 -11.90 5.10 -10.36
N ALA A 190 -12.32 3.95 -9.82
CA ALA A 190 -13.57 3.81 -9.10
C ALA A 190 -13.70 4.75 -7.89
N PHE A 191 -12.59 4.98 -7.16
CA PHE A 191 -12.54 5.97 -6.07
C PHE A 191 -12.74 7.40 -6.60
N ASN A 192 -12.07 7.76 -7.68
CA ASN A 192 -12.15 9.09 -8.28
C ASN A 192 -13.56 9.44 -8.78
N LEU A 193 -14.29 8.47 -9.36
CA LEU A 193 -15.66 8.66 -9.85
C LEU A 193 -16.69 8.88 -8.73
N ASN A 194 -16.36 8.54 -7.49
CA ASN A 194 -17.26 8.64 -6.33
C ASN A 194 -16.90 9.81 -5.37
N GLN A 195 -16.15 10.82 -5.85
CA GLN A 195 -15.76 12.02 -5.07
C GLN A 195 -16.70 13.24 -5.31
#